data_f0bf9c84035931528fa46004698fd684
#
_entry.id   f0bf9c84035931528fa46004698fd684
#
_cell.length_a   1.000
_cell.length_b   1.000
_cell.length_c   1.000
_cell.angle_alpha   90.00
_cell.angle_beta   90.00
_cell.angle_gamma   90.00
#
_symmetry.space_group_name_H-M   'P 1'
#
loop_
_entity.id
_entity.type
_entity.pdbx_description
1 polymer ?
#
loop_
_entity_poly.entity_id
_entity_poly.type
_entity_poly.pdbx_seq_one_letter_code
_entity_poly.pdbx_strand_id
1 'polypeptide(L)'
;MGGGARAHGVSHNRGLSRLIGMTVQRPRIAPLPPTKASLTARLMYRYAKRRFGEVPVPFAVGAHHMPLLVANAVHETLLERGSKKLPADVRELAVYWTARTVGCSWCVDFGAMLIRMDGLDVDRLKHVDDYATSPLFSDDERAAIAYADAMTTDPHLVTDEQVADLRRRFGDDGTMELTYQIGVENMRARMNTALGITEQGFSSGEACRVPWADAVTGRAVNP
;
A
#
# COMPACT_ATOMS: atom_id res chain seq x y z
N MET A 1 40.10 -63.07 21.19
CA MET A 1 39.43 -62.09 22.07
C MET A 1 39.64 -60.74 21.42
N GLY A 2 38.86 -60.13 20.62
CA GLY A 2 37.45 -59.88 20.45
C GLY A 2 37.13 -58.47 20.98
N GLY A 3 37.18 -57.48 20.15
CA GLY A 3 36.77 -56.13 20.56
C GLY A 3 36.56 -55.21 19.35
N GLY A 4 35.36 -55.27 18.76
CA GLY A 4 35.00 -54.39 17.66
C GLY A 4 34.64 -53.01 18.12
N ALA A 5 35.22 -51.98 17.51
CA ALA A 5 34.83 -50.57 17.66
C ALA A 5 33.78 -50.19 16.62
N ARG A 6 32.59 -49.82 17.07
CA ARG A 6 31.52 -49.27 16.23
C ARG A 6 31.77 -47.78 15.99
N ALA A 7 31.89 -47.41 14.74
CA ALA A 7 31.90 -46.01 14.32
C ALA A 7 30.49 -45.40 14.45
N HIS A 8 30.37 -44.36 15.26
CA HIS A 8 29.17 -43.52 15.31
C HIS A 8 29.21 -42.49 14.17
N GLY A 9 28.35 -42.70 13.18
CA GLY A 9 28.08 -41.72 12.14
C GLY A 9 27.36 -40.51 12.75
N VAL A 10 28.01 -39.36 12.75
CA VAL A 10 27.42 -38.07 13.13
C VAL A 10 26.60 -37.58 11.95
N SER A 11 25.28 -37.59 12.14
CA SER A 11 24.32 -37.06 11.19
C SER A 11 24.45 -35.53 11.09
N HIS A 12 25.02 -35.07 9.99
CA HIS A 12 25.16 -33.63 9.64
C HIS A 12 23.94 -33.12 8.88
N ASN A 13 22.72 -33.26 9.41
CA ASN A 13 21.53 -32.72 8.71
C ASN A 13 20.49 -32.10 9.66
N ARG A 14 20.93 -31.27 10.60
CA ARG A 14 20.01 -30.48 11.47
C ARG A 14 20.21 -28.97 11.36
N GLY A 15 20.90 -28.47 10.37
CA GLY A 15 21.25 -27.04 10.22
C GLY A 15 20.44 -26.24 9.19
N LEU A 16 19.69 -26.88 8.29
CA LEU A 16 19.02 -26.16 7.17
C LEU A 16 17.52 -25.88 7.38
N SER A 17 16.92 -26.33 8.46
CA SER A 17 15.46 -26.18 8.66
C SER A 17 15.04 -24.91 9.43
N ARG A 18 15.94 -23.97 9.70
CA ARG A 18 15.63 -22.73 10.46
C ARG A 18 15.62 -21.45 9.64
N LEU A 19 15.76 -21.48 8.32
CA LEU A 19 15.80 -20.30 7.46
C LEU A 19 14.52 -20.07 6.63
N ILE A 20 13.45 -20.86 6.83
CA ILE A 20 12.20 -20.69 6.09
C ILE A 20 11.05 -20.53 7.11
N GLY A 21 11.05 -19.42 7.81
CA GLY A 21 9.97 -19.00 8.70
C GLY A 21 9.28 -17.71 8.24
N MET A 22 9.43 -17.29 6.99
CA MET A 22 8.59 -16.27 6.39
C MET A 22 7.28 -16.94 5.97
N THR A 23 6.31 -16.99 6.88
CA THR A 23 4.93 -17.28 6.51
C THR A 23 4.46 -16.12 5.62
N VAL A 24 4.48 -16.35 4.29
CA VAL A 24 3.77 -15.48 3.35
C VAL A 24 2.32 -15.44 3.83
N GLN A 25 1.90 -14.31 4.40
CA GLN A 25 0.52 -14.14 4.84
C GLN A 25 -0.37 -14.23 3.59
N ARG A 26 -1.22 -15.24 3.57
CA ARG A 26 -2.19 -15.39 2.48
C ARG A 26 -3.40 -14.53 2.78
N PRO A 27 -3.98 -13.86 1.77
CA PRO A 27 -5.24 -13.16 1.94
C PRO A 27 -6.31 -14.07 2.57
N ARG A 28 -7.15 -13.52 3.44
CA ARG A 28 -8.23 -14.25 4.12
C ARG A 28 -9.28 -14.79 3.14
N ILE A 29 -9.43 -14.15 1.99
CA ILE A 29 -10.18 -14.65 0.83
C ILE A 29 -9.15 -14.92 -0.27
N ALA A 30 -9.07 -16.17 -0.73
CA ALA A 30 -8.13 -16.55 -1.78
C ALA A 30 -8.43 -15.79 -3.08
N PRO A 31 -7.40 -15.26 -3.79
CA PRO A 31 -7.58 -14.65 -5.10
C PRO A 31 -8.28 -15.60 -6.07
N LEU A 32 -9.26 -15.10 -6.84
CA LEU A 32 -9.96 -15.91 -7.82
C LEU A 32 -9.03 -16.20 -9.01
N PRO A 33 -8.67 -17.47 -9.28
CA PRO A 33 -7.76 -17.77 -10.37
C PRO A 33 -8.43 -17.55 -11.73
N PRO A 34 -7.66 -17.21 -12.79
CA PRO A 34 -8.21 -16.98 -14.13
C PRO A 34 -9.06 -18.13 -14.68
N THR A 35 -8.77 -19.38 -14.26
CA THR A 35 -9.51 -20.57 -14.68
C THR A 35 -10.95 -20.61 -14.16
N LYS A 36 -11.22 -19.96 -13.01
CA LYS A 36 -12.54 -19.86 -12.38
C LYS A 36 -13.21 -18.50 -12.62
N ALA A 37 -12.48 -17.54 -13.19
CA ALA A 37 -12.96 -16.17 -13.40
C ALA A 37 -13.86 -16.07 -14.63
N SER A 38 -14.84 -15.17 -14.59
CA SER A 38 -15.68 -14.81 -15.74
C SER A 38 -14.84 -14.22 -16.89
N LEU A 39 -15.40 -14.16 -18.10
CA LEU A 39 -14.74 -13.54 -19.24
C LEU A 39 -14.37 -12.07 -18.96
N THR A 40 -15.29 -11.33 -18.34
CA THR A 40 -15.05 -9.94 -17.94
C THR A 40 -13.88 -9.84 -16.96
N ALA A 41 -13.85 -10.66 -15.92
CA ALA A 41 -12.73 -10.68 -14.97
C ALA A 41 -11.40 -11.03 -15.64
N ARG A 42 -11.39 -11.99 -16.59
CA ARG A 42 -10.18 -12.34 -17.36
C ARG A 42 -9.67 -11.18 -18.21
N LEU A 43 -10.57 -10.40 -18.81
CA LEU A 43 -10.20 -9.19 -19.56
C LEU A 43 -9.60 -8.13 -18.63
N MET A 44 -10.22 -7.90 -17.46
CA MET A 44 -9.69 -6.99 -16.45
C MET A 44 -8.31 -7.45 -15.93
N TYR A 45 -8.11 -8.75 -15.69
CA TYR A 45 -6.81 -9.31 -15.32
C TYR A 45 -5.74 -9.09 -16.39
N ARG A 46 -6.12 -9.27 -17.67
CA ARG A 46 -5.19 -9.03 -18.78
C ARG A 46 -4.79 -7.57 -18.87
N TYR A 47 -5.76 -6.66 -18.71
CA TYR A 47 -5.48 -5.23 -18.63
C TYR A 47 -4.55 -4.88 -17.46
N ALA A 48 -4.91 -5.32 -16.26
CA ALA A 48 -4.11 -5.07 -15.06
C ALA A 48 -2.68 -5.62 -15.21
N LYS A 49 -2.52 -6.84 -15.72
CA LYS A 49 -1.21 -7.44 -15.97
C LYS A 49 -0.37 -6.65 -16.98
N ARG A 50 -1.03 -6.09 -18.02
CA ARG A 50 -0.33 -5.25 -19.01
C ARG A 50 0.13 -3.91 -18.43
N ARG A 51 -0.68 -3.34 -17.54
CA ARG A 51 -0.43 -2.02 -16.94
C ARG A 51 0.58 -2.09 -15.79
N PHE A 52 0.46 -3.08 -14.93
CA PHE A 52 1.17 -3.17 -13.65
C PHE A 52 2.20 -4.31 -13.59
N GLY A 53 2.35 -5.11 -14.64
CA GLY A 53 3.23 -6.27 -14.68
C GLY A 53 2.57 -7.55 -14.17
N GLU A 54 1.67 -7.45 -13.20
CA GLU A 54 0.91 -8.57 -12.64
C GLU A 54 -0.53 -8.16 -12.29
N VAL A 55 -1.34 -9.15 -11.88
CA VAL A 55 -2.70 -8.88 -11.43
C VAL A 55 -2.66 -8.50 -9.96
N PRO A 56 -3.09 -7.28 -9.59
CA PRO A 56 -3.19 -6.89 -8.18
C PRO A 56 -4.08 -7.84 -7.39
N VAL A 57 -3.61 -8.30 -6.23
CA VAL A 57 -4.37 -9.23 -5.35
C VAL A 57 -5.75 -8.69 -4.99
N PRO A 58 -5.94 -7.39 -4.66
CA PRO A 58 -7.28 -6.84 -4.40
C PRO A 58 -8.24 -7.03 -5.58
N PHE A 59 -7.78 -6.96 -6.82
CA PHE A 59 -8.62 -7.20 -8.00
C PHE A 59 -9.04 -8.66 -8.10
N ALA A 60 -8.09 -9.57 -7.86
CA ALA A 60 -8.38 -11.00 -7.91
C ALA A 60 -9.28 -11.47 -6.75
N VAL A 61 -9.18 -10.83 -5.59
CA VAL A 61 -10.12 -11.04 -4.47
C VAL A 61 -11.48 -10.42 -4.79
N GLY A 62 -11.50 -9.18 -5.29
CA GLY A 62 -12.73 -8.49 -5.69
C GLY A 62 -13.53 -9.21 -6.79
N ALA A 63 -12.87 -10.03 -7.61
CA ALA A 63 -13.51 -10.80 -8.67
C ALA A 63 -14.51 -11.86 -8.18
N HIS A 64 -14.52 -12.19 -6.89
CA HIS A 64 -15.58 -12.98 -6.28
C HIS A 64 -16.95 -12.26 -6.30
N HIS A 65 -16.95 -10.93 -6.42
CA HIS A 65 -18.16 -10.12 -6.51
C HIS A 65 -18.08 -9.14 -7.68
N MET A 66 -18.36 -9.62 -8.88
CA MET A 66 -18.19 -8.88 -10.13
C MET A 66 -18.86 -7.49 -10.16
N PRO A 67 -20.11 -7.31 -9.67
CA PRO A 67 -20.72 -5.97 -9.65
C PRO A 67 -19.91 -4.96 -8.85
N LEU A 68 -19.37 -5.34 -7.69
CA LEU A 68 -18.51 -4.44 -6.89
C LEU A 68 -17.16 -4.19 -7.56
N LEU A 69 -16.55 -5.21 -8.16
CA LEU A 69 -15.30 -5.04 -8.90
C LEU A 69 -15.47 -4.06 -10.07
N VAL A 70 -16.56 -4.18 -10.84
CA VAL A 70 -16.86 -3.27 -11.95
C VAL A 70 -17.12 -1.85 -11.44
N ALA A 71 -17.93 -1.70 -10.39
CA ALA A 71 -18.21 -0.38 -9.80
C ALA A 71 -16.92 0.29 -9.34
N ASN A 72 -16.03 -0.46 -8.64
CA ASN A 72 -14.73 0.04 -8.24
C ASN A 72 -13.84 0.41 -9.43
N ALA A 73 -13.78 -0.41 -10.48
CA ALA A 73 -12.97 -0.11 -11.66
C ALA A 73 -13.45 1.15 -12.40
N VAL A 74 -14.77 1.38 -12.48
CA VAL A 74 -15.34 2.60 -13.04
C VAL A 74 -14.98 3.80 -12.16
N HIS A 75 -15.17 3.67 -10.84
CA HIS A 75 -14.81 4.71 -9.89
C HIS A 75 -13.33 5.11 -10.00
N GLU A 76 -12.41 4.12 -9.96
CA GLU A 76 -10.98 4.37 -10.11
C GLU A 76 -10.63 5.07 -11.43
N THR A 77 -11.28 4.66 -12.53
CA THR A 77 -11.05 5.28 -13.85
C THR A 77 -11.51 6.74 -13.88
N LEU A 78 -12.66 7.03 -13.27
CA LEU A 78 -13.19 8.41 -13.19
C LEU A 78 -12.33 9.26 -12.27
N LEU A 79 -11.89 8.71 -11.15
CA LEU A 79 -11.01 9.37 -10.21
C LEU A 79 -9.67 9.74 -10.85
N GLU A 80 -8.99 8.78 -11.49
CA GLU A 80 -7.73 9.02 -12.21
C GLU A 80 -7.85 10.12 -13.29
N ARG A 81 -8.97 10.12 -14.03
CA ARG A 81 -9.21 11.12 -15.07
C ARG A 81 -9.62 12.49 -14.55
N GLY A 82 -10.32 12.52 -13.42
CA GLY A 82 -10.87 13.73 -12.81
C GLY A 82 -9.92 14.47 -11.88
N SER A 83 -8.98 13.77 -11.27
CA SER A 83 -8.04 14.33 -10.29
C SER A 83 -6.91 15.10 -10.97
N LYS A 84 -7.15 16.40 -11.23
CA LYS A 84 -6.22 17.27 -11.97
C LYS A 84 -6.14 18.68 -11.38
N LYS A 85 -6.67 18.88 -10.19
CA LYS A 85 -6.69 20.19 -9.53
C LYS A 85 -5.50 20.36 -8.60
N LEU A 86 -5.00 19.24 -8.08
CA LEU A 86 -3.78 19.21 -7.28
C LEU A 86 -2.55 18.90 -8.14
N PRO A 87 -1.37 19.43 -7.78
CA PRO A 87 -0.10 18.88 -8.24
C PRO A 87 -0.03 17.37 -7.92
N ALA A 88 0.54 16.61 -8.85
CA ALA A 88 0.56 15.14 -8.72
C ALA A 88 1.34 14.69 -7.46
N ASP A 89 2.46 15.33 -7.16
CA ASP A 89 3.29 15.07 -5.99
C ASP A 89 2.54 15.31 -4.67
N VAL A 90 1.79 16.41 -4.56
CA VAL A 90 0.96 16.74 -3.39
C VAL A 90 -0.10 15.64 -3.17
N ARG A 91 -0.80 15.25 -4.24
CA ARG A 91 -1.83 14.22 -4.19
C ARG A 91 -1.26 12.86 -3.81
N GLU A 92 -0.22 12.42 -4.51
CA GLU A 92 0.35 11.09 -4.32
C GLU A 92 0.99 10.94 -2.93
N LEU A 93 1.63 11.98 -2.40
CA LEU A 93 2.19 11.96 -1.05
C LEU A 93 1.12 11.87 0.03
N ALA A 94 0.00 12.60 -0.11
CA ALA A 94 -1.12 12.51 0.82
C ALA A 94 -1.77 11.11 0.81
N VAL A 95 -1.97 10.52 -0.38
CA VAL A 95 -2.49 9.16 -0.55
C VAL A 95 -1.52 8.13 0.06
N TYR A 96 -0.23 8.25 -0.24
CA TYR A 96 0.80 7.39 0.32
C TYR A 96 0.85 7.46 1.86
N TRP A 97 0.79 8.67 2.43
CA TRP A 97 0.75 8.86 3.88
C TRP A 97 -0.48 8.21 4.51
N THR A 98 -1.65 8.37 3.88
CA THR A 98 -2.89 7.72 4.31
C THR A 98 -2.74 6.21 4.36
N ALA A 99 -2.22 5.60 3.29
CA ALA A 99 -1.98 4.16 3.23
C ALA A 99 -1.05 3.68 4.36
N ARG A 100 0.00 4.45 4.61
CA ARG A 100 0.98 4.19 5.65
C ARG A 100 0.39 4.34 7.05
N THR A 101 -0.38 5.39 7.32
CA THR A 101 -1.04 5.65 8.61
C THR A 101 -2.05 4.54 8.94
N VAL A 102 -2.81 4.05 7.96
CA VAL A 102 -3.72 2.89 8.16
C VAL A 102 -2.95 1.58 8.32
N GLY A 103 -1.72 1.47 7.82
CA GLY A 103 -0.91 0.25 7.89
C GLY A 103 -1.17 -0.76 6.79
N CYS A 104 -1.58 -0.31 5.62
CA CYS A 104 -1.79 -1.15 4.46
C CYS A 104 -0.48 -1.36 3.69
N SER A 105 0.25 -2.44 3.97
CA SER A 105 1.52 -2.73 3.28
C SER A 105 1.34 -2.90 1.76
N TRP A 106 0.20 -3.45 1.32
CA TRP A 106 -0.12 -3.55 -0.10
C TRP A 106 -0.30 -2.17 -0.75
N CYS A 107 -1.03 -1.27 -0.08
CA CYS A 107 -1.29 0.07 -0.62
C CYS A 107 0.00 0.90 -0.70
N VAL A 108 0.88 0.75 0.28
CA VAL A 108 2.19 1.41 0.30
C VAL A 108 3.09 0.88 -0.83
N ASP A 109 3.15 -0.43 -1.03
CA ASP A 109 3.90 -1.09 -2.11
C ASP A 109 3.38 -0.67 -3.50
N PHE A 110 2.07 -0.74 -3.70
CA PHE A 110 1.43 -0.39 -4.97
C PHE A 110 1.49 1.13 -5.24
N GLY A 111 1.27 1.95 -4.20
CA GLY A 111 1.36 3.40 -4.29
C GLY A 111 2.76 3.88 -4.68
N ALA A 112 3.81 3.29 -4.11
CA ALA A 112 5.19 3.61 -4.49
C ALA A 112 5.48 3.27 -5.96
N MET A 113 4.89 2.20 -6.49
CA MET A 113 4.96 1.89 -7.93
C MET A 113 4.25 2.95 -8.76
N LEU A 114 3.05 3.39 -8.37
CA LEU A 114 2.30 4.43 -9.10
C LEU A 114 3.06 5.75 -9.12
N ILE A 115 3.60 6.19 -7.98
CA ILE A 115 4.46 7.38 -7.86
C ILE A 115 5.62 7.31 -8.86
N ARG A 116 6.27 6.15 -8.95
CA ARG A 116 7.36 5.93 -9.94
C ARG A 116 6.84 5.97 -11.39
N MET A 117 5.68 5.38 -11.67
CA MET A 117 5.09 5.39 -13.00
C MET A 117 4.71 6.80 -13.46
N ASP A 118 4.35 7.68 -12.53
CA ASP A 118 4.06 9.09 -12.79
C ASP A 118 5.34 9.95 -12.90
N GLY A 119 6.53 9.33 -12.79
CA GLY A 119 7.81 9.99 -12.93
C GLY A 119 8.23 10.81 -11.72
N LEU A 120 7.58 10.60 -10.55
CA LEU A 120 7.90 11.28 -9.31
C LEU A 120 9.05 10.57 -8.58
N ASP A 121 9.76 11.34 -7.74
CA ASP A 121 10.88 10.83 -6.96
C ASP A 121 10.42 9.96 -5.79
N VAL A 122 10.63 8.65 -5.92
CA VAL A 122 10.29 7.66 -4.88
C VAL A 122 11.31 7.61 -3.74
N ASP A 123 12.53 8.12 -3.92
CA ASP A 123 13.53 8.11 -2.85
C ASP A 123 13.13 9.02 -1.69
N ARG A 124 12.33 10.04 -1.95
CA ARG A 124 11.73 10.92 -0.94
C ARG A 124 10.86 10.18 0.05
N LEU A 125 10.23 9.07 -0.36
CA LEU A 125 9.36 8.26 0.51
C LEU A 125 10.12 7.65 1.70
N LYS A 126 11.44 7.47 1.59
CA LYS A 126 12.31 7.02 2.69
C LYS A 126 12.40 8.03 3.84
N HIS A 127 12.12 9.30 3.53
CA HIS A 127 12.20 10.45 4.45
C HIS A 127 10.83 11.01 4.83
N VAL A 128 9.75 10.30 4.48
CA VAL A 128 8.39 10.82 4.69
C VAL A 128 8.04 10.95 6.18
N ASP A 129 8.69 10.21 7.06
CA ASP A 129 8.50 10.35 8.51
C ASP A 129 8.94 11.71 9.05
N ASP A 130 9.91 12.31 8.40
CA ASP A 130 10.46 13.62 8.75
C ASP A 130 9.86 14.75 7.89
N TYR A 131 8.73 14.52 7.22
CA TYR A 131 8.14 15.46 6.25
C TYR A 131 7.99 16.87 6.80
N ALA A 132 7.69 17.01 8.09
CA ALA A 132 7.44 18.32 8.71
C ALA A 132 8.68 19.23 8.73
N THR A 133 9.88 18.65 8.78
CA THR A 133 11.15 19.39 8.92
C THR A 133 12.12 19.17 7.76
N SER A 134 11.95 18.11 6.99
CA SER A 134 12.84 17.77 5.89
C SER A 134 12.73 18.77 4.73
N PRO A 135 13.84 19.27 4.19
CA PRO A 135 13.84 20.18 3.03
C PRO A 135 13.38 19.49 1.73
N LEU A 136 13.19 18.18 1.73
CA LEU A 136 12.73 17.40 0.59
C LEU A 136 11.24 17.62 0.28
N PHE A 137 10.48 18.21 1.19
CA PHE A 137 9.05 18.44 1.04
C PHE A 137 8.74 19.94 1.02
N SER A 138 7.93 20.36 0.06
CA SER A 138 7.42 21.73 -0.04
C SER A 138 6.38 22.02 1.05
N ASP A 139 6.05 23.28 1.25
CA ASP A 139 5.03 23.68 2.22
C ASP A 139 3.62 23.16 1.83
N ASP A 140 3.36 23.03 0.53
CA ASP A 140 2.10 22.48 0.02
C ASP A 140 2.00 20.97 0.30
N GLU A 141 3.09 20.24 0.09
CA GLU A 141 3.17 18.81 0.41
C GLU A 141 3.04 18.56 1.91
N ARG A 142 3.73 19.38 2.74
CA ARG A 142 3.61 19.28 4.21
C ARG A 142 2.18 19.53 4.67
N ALA A 143 1.50 20.55 4.12
CA ALA A 143 0.12 20.85 4.47
C ALA A 143 -0.82 19.69 4.08
N ALA A 144 -0.63 19.09 2.90
CA ALA A 144 -1.42 17.96 2.44
C ALA A 144 -1.18 16.68 3.28
N ILE A 145 0.07 16.39 3.63
CA ILE A 145 0.43 15.24 4.48
C ILE A 145 -0.16 15.43 5.89
N ALA A 146 -0.01 16.62 6.48
CA ALA A 146 -0.57 16.91 7.81
C ALA A 146 -2.10 16.79 7.85
N TYR A 147 -2.77 17.21 6.77
CA TYR A 147 -4.21 17.03 6.63
C TYR A 147 -4.60 15.55 6.47
N ALA A 148 -3.84 14.79 5.67
CA ALA A 148 -4.04 13.37 5.51
C ALA A 148 -3.86 12.60 6.83
N ASP A 149 -2.88 13.01 7.64
CA ASP A 149 -2.63 12.43 8.97
C ASP A 149 -3.82 12.66 9.91
N ALA A 150 -4.25 13.91 10.06
CA ALA A 150 -5.39 14.27 10.90
C ALA A 150 -6.66 13.52 10.46
N MET A 151 -7.01 13.60 9.17
CA MET A 151 -8.21 12.97 8.62
C MET A 151 -8.21 11.44 8.74
N THR A 152 -7.03 10.81 8.71
CA THR A 152 -6.89 9.34 8.77
C THR A 152 -6.88 8.83 10.20
N THR A 153 -6.22 9.55 11.10
CA THR A 153 -6.09 9.17 12.53
C THR A 153 -7.40 9.40 13.26
N ASP A 154 -7.92 10.63 13.21
CA ASP A 154 -9.23 11.00 13.73
C ASP A 154 -9.72 12.25 12.97
N PRO A 155 -10.79 12.16 12.14
CA PRO A 155 -11.28 13.29 11.36
C PRO A 155 -11.79 14.48 12.22
N HIS A 156 -12.04 14.27 13.52
CA HIS A 156 -12.36 15.35 14.45
C HIS A 156 -11.14 16.22 14.82
N LEU A 157 -9.92 15.78 14.47
CA LEU A 157 -8.70 16.59 14.65
C LEU A 157 -8.48 17.60 13.53
N VAL A 158 -9.24 17.52 12.43
CA VAL A 158 -9.20 18.51 11.36
C VAL A 158 -9.78 19.82 11.85
N THR A 159 -8.99 20.90 11.78
CA THR A 159 -9.43 22.24 12.24
C THR A 159 -9.88 23.14 11.10
N ASP A 160 -10.67 24.17 11.43
CA ASP A 160 -11.10 25.17 10.46
C ASP A 160 -9.91 25.92 9.83
N GLU A 161 -8.85 26.19 10.61
CA GLU A 161 -7.64 26.85 10.16
C GLU A 161 -6.89 25.98 9.15
N GLN A 162 -6.83 24.67 9.38
CA GLN A 162 -6.19 23.71 8.46
C GLN A 162 -6.93 23.69 7.12
N VAL A 163 -8.26 23.61 7.14
CA VAL A 163 -9.09 23.67 5.93
C VAL A 163 -8.95 25.01 5.22
N ALA A 164 -8.94 26.12 5.97
CA ALA A 164 -8.75 27.46 5.42
C ALA A 164 -7.37 27.61 4.76
N ASP A 165 -6.32 27.01 5.31
CA ASP A 165 -4.97 26.99 4.70
C ASP A 165 -4.97 26.21 3.38
N LEU A 166 -5.56 25.01 3.35
CA LEU A 166 -5.68 24.22 2.12
C LEU A 166 -6.46 24.96 1.03
N ARG A 167 -7.56 25.65 1.39
CA ARG A 167 -8.33 26.45 0.44
C ARG A 167 -7.53 27.63 -0.13
N ARG A 168 -6.65 28.23 0.64
CA ARG A 168 -5.75 29.30 0.15
C ARG A 168 -4.71 28.74 -0.84
N ARG A 169 -4.21 27.52 -0.60
CA ARG A 169 -3.19 26.86 -1.43
C ARG A 169 -3.78 26.27 -2.71
N PHE A 170 -4.90 25.57 -2.59
CA PHE A 170 -5.42 24.70 -3.65
C PHE A 170 -6.81 25.09 -4.16
N GLY A 171 -7.43 26.12 -3.59
CA GLY A 171 -8.83 26.46 -3.87
C GLY A 171 -9.82 25.46 -3.28
N ASP A 172 -11.10 25.70 -3.45
CA ASP A 172 -12.17 24.81 -2.96
C ASP A 172 -12.16 23.46 -3.70
N ASP A 173 -11.92 23.49 -5.01
CA ASP A 173 -11.88 22.29 -5.85
C ASP A 173 -10.64 21.41 -5.57
N GLY A 174 -9.47 22.00 -5.36
CA GLY A 174 -8.28 21.23 -4.98
C GLY A 174 -8.39 20.67 -3.56
N THR A 175 -8.94 21.43 -2.62
CA THR A 175 -9.20 20.94 -1.25
C THR A 175 -10.21 19.79 -1.25
N MET A 176 -11.26 19.87 -2.08
CA MET A 176 -12.22 18.78 -2.24
C MET A 176 -11.59 17.55 -2.88
N GLU A 177 -10.74 17.73 -3.90
CA GLU A 177 -9.99 16.63 -4.52
C GLU A 177 -9.09 15.93 -3.49
N LEU A 178 -8.32 16.69 -2.69
CA LEU A 178 -7.46 16.15 -1.65
C LEU A 178 -8.25 15.33 -0.62
N THR A 179 -9.35 15.92 -0.09
CA THR A 179 -10.22 15.26 0.89
C THR A 179 -10.79 13.96 0.33
N TYR A 180 -11.22 13.97 -0.94
CA TYR A 180 -11.78 12.79 -1.59
C TYR A 180 -10.75 11.69 -1.78
N GLN A 181 -9.55 12.03 -2.25
CA GLN A 181 -8.45 11.07 -2.45
C GLN A 181 -8.04 10.40 -1.13
N ILE A 182 -7.91 11.17 -0.05
CA ILE A 182 -7.63 10.64 1.29
C ILE A 182 -8.76 9.70 1.75
N GLY A 183 -10.02 10.09 1.54
CA GLY A 183 -11.19 9.27 1.88
C GLY A 183 -11.21 7.94 1.12
N VAL A 184 -10.93 7.97 -0.17
CA VAL A 184 -10.86 6.76 -1.01
C VAL A 184 -9.71 5.86 -0.58
N GLU A 185 -8.53 6.42 -0.27
CA GLU A 185 -7.41 5.61 0.21
C GLU A 185 -7.66 5.01 1.59
N ASN A 186 -8.32 5.74 2.49
CA ASN A 186 -8.81 5.19 3.76
C ASN A 186 -9.71 3.97 3.55
N MET A 187 -10.61 4.03 2.57
CA MET A 187 -11.47 2.90 2.20
C MET A 187 -10.65 1.72 1.69
N ARG A 188 -9.77 1.95 0.70
CA ARG A 188 -8.92 0.91 0.10
C ARG A 188 -8.04 0.23 1.13
N ALA A 189 -7.34 1.02 1.93
CA ALA A 189 -6.39 0.56 2.92
C ALA A 189 -7.07 -0.28 4.00
N ARG A 190 -8.22 0.14 4.52
CA ARG A 190 -8.99 -0.62 5.51
C ARG A 190 -9.53 -1.93 4.94
N MET A 191 -10.04 -1.93 3.70
CA MET A 191 -10.52 -3.15 3.05
C MET A 191 -9.38 -4.16 2.86
N ASN A 192 -8.25 -3.73 2.33
CA ASN A 192 -7.09 -4.60 2.09
C ASN A 192 -6.54 -5.17 3.41
N THR A 193 -6.40 -4.33 4.43
CA THR A 193 -5.95 -4.75 5.77
C THR A 193 -6.95 -5.73 6.40
N ALA A 194 -8.26 -5.46 6.32
CA ALA A 194 -9.30 -6.36 6.83
C ALA A 194 -9.29 -7.72 6.13
N LEU A 195 -8.89 -7.79 4.86
CA LEU A 195 -8.79 -9.02 4.09
C LEU A 195 -7.41 -9.70 4.20
N GLY A 196 -6.47 -9.13 4.95
CA GLY A 196 -5.13 -9.66 5.11
C GLY A 196 -4.33 -9.64 3.80
N ILE A 197 -4.59 -8.65 2.95
CA ILE A 197 -3.85 -8.44 1.70
C ILE A 197 -2.58 -7.67 2.03
N THR A 198 -1.43 -8.26 1.74
CA THR A 198 -0.11 -7.70 1.99
C THR A 198 0.64 -7.44 0.69
N GLU A 199 1.79 -6.79 0.77
CA GLU A 199 2.65 -6.41 -0.35
C GLU A 199 2.83 -7.55 -1.37
N GLN A 200 2.93 -7.19 -2.65
CA GLN A 200 3.18 -8.08 -3.78
C GLN A 200 4.58 -7.89 -4.39
N GLY A 201 5.36 -6.90 -3.94
CA GLY A 201 6.68 -6.59 -4.47
C GLY A 201 6.66 -5.67 -5.70
N PHE A 202 5.64 -4.85 -5.87
CA PHE A 202 5.56 -3.83 -6.91
C PHE A 202 6.64 -2.76 -6.78
N SER A 203 6.98 -2.41 -5.56
CA SER A 203 8.17 -1.62 -5.25
C SER A 203 9.30 -2.56 -4.87
N SER A 204 10.54 -2.24 -5.21
CA SER A 204 11.72 -3.07 -4.90
C SER A 204 12.02 -3.22 -3.38
N GLY A 205 11.02 -3.02 -2.51
CA GLY A 205 11.07 -3.27 -1.07
C GLY A 205 11.84 -2.24 -0.24
N GLU A 206 12.59 -1.33 -0.86
CA GLU A 206 13.43 -0.37 -0.13
C GLU A 206 12.68 0.88 0.36
N ALA A 207 11.58 1.24 -0.30
CA ALA A 207 10.82 2.46 0.01
C ALA A 207 9.66 2.26 1.01
N CYS A 208 9.36 1.03 1.42
CA CYS A 208 8.01 0.69 1.89
C CYS A 208 7.96 -0.12 3.19
N ARG A 209 8.73 0.23 4.21
CA ARG A 209 8.49 -0.36 5.52
C ARG A 209 7.40 0.43 6.24
N VAL A 210 6.25 -0.20 6.45
CA VAL A 210 5.24 0.30 7.40
C VAL A 210 5.77 0.02 8.81
N PRO A 211 5.91 1.01 9.70
CA PRO A 211 6.56 0.84 11.00
C PRO A 211 6.02 -0.30 11.88
N TRP A 212 4.77 -0.68 11.67
CA TRP A 212 4.09 -1.75 12.43
C TRP A 212 3.90 -3.06 11.65
N ALA A 213 4.38 -3.19 10.43
CA ALA A 213 4.38 -4.47 9.72
C ALA A 213 5.13 -5.55 10.53
N ASP A 214 6.16 -5.14 11.27
CA ASP A 214 6.91 -6.02 12.17
C ASP A 214 6.09 -6.47 13.39
N ALA A 215 5.18 -5.65 13.91
CA ALA A 215 4.29 -6.01 15.02
C ALA A 215 3.24 -7.06 14.61
N VAL A 216 2.74 -6.98 13.38
CA VAL A 216 1.76 -7.95 12.83
C VAL A 216 2.45 -9.27 12.46
N THR A 217 3.74 -9.23 12.08
CA THR A 217 4.55 -10.41 11.73
C THR A 217 5.27 -11.04 12.92
N GLY A 218 5.11 -10.50 14.13
CA GLY A 218 5.77 -11.02 15.34
C GLY A 218 7.27 -10.73 15.42
N ARG A 219 7.79 -9.81 14.61
CA ARG A 219 9.14 -9.29 14.74
C ARG A 219 9.13 -8.14 15.75
N ALA A 220 9.82 -8.34 16.88
CA ALA A 220 10.04 -7.29 17.85
C ALA A 220 10.76 -6.11 17.21
N VAL A 221 10.17 -4.93 17.30
CA VAL A 221 10.86 -3.67 17.02
C VAL A 221 11.91 -3.53 18.11
N ASN A 222 13.18 -3.69 17.79
CA ASN A 222 14.25 -3.32 18.69
C ASN A 222 14.39 -1.78 18.67
N PRO A 223 14.43 -1.13 19.85
CA PRO A 223 14.51 0.32 19.96
C PRO A 223 15.79 0.91 19.41
#